data_6477f5c54072b08a0969b0b894fb96e7
#
_entry.id   6477f5c54072b08a0969b0b894fb96e7
#
_cell.length_a   1.000
_cell.length_b   1.000
_cell.length_c   1.000
_cell.angle_alpha   90.00
_cell.angle_beta   90.00
_cell.angle_gamma   90.00
#
_symmetry.space_group_name_H-M   'P 1'
#
loop_
_entity.id
_entity.type
_entity.pdbx_description
1 polymer ?
#
loop_
_entity_poly.entity_id
_entity_poly.type
_entity_poly.pdbx_seq_one_letter_code
_entity_poly.pdbx_strand_id
1 'polypeptide(L)'
;MKKFIVAALLVLFALGARAQQLVVISSPNLHADDSVLVFIPQQFEDNYSDRYCVDCCGEPDPVPALFLLHGWSGCYRDWRNHYDIQQVADESGFIIICPDGFYDSWYVNADDPSGMQWRDFFDKELYPQMKEKYYLNPEKTFITGLSMGGHGAINLFLDDPARFRAAGSMSGVLDLAYEHGRLGLAGLLGPYDDPANKRHAEESAVNRIERAKDTGKLMVISCGYSDSLFGASRAFCDRCKELGVPYIEIASPGTHSWKYWGYALKLHLWYFSRILNEENLGY
;
A
#
# COMPACT_ATOMS: atom_id res chain seq x y z
N MET A 1 17.64 -69.31 2.21
CA MET A 1 17.65 -68.08 1.42
C MET A 1 16.78 -67.09 2.13
N LYS A 2 17.39 -66.16 2.88
CA LYS A 2 16.68 -65.10 3.60
C LYS A 2 16.58 -63.87 2.68
N LYS A 3 15.34 -63.46 2.34
CA LYS A 3 15.06 -62.24 1.56
C LYS A 3 15.13 -61.08 2.51
N PHE A 4 16.11 -60.17 2.31
CA PHE A 4 16.15 -58.86 2.94
C PHE A 4 15.22 -57.92 2.16
N ILE A 5 14.15 -57.46 2.80
CA ILE A 5 13.31 -56.38 2.31
C ILE A 5 13.95 -55.10 2.80
N VAL A 6 14.53 -54.33 1.86
CA VAL A 6 15.01 -52.97 2.11
C VAL A 6 13.79 -52.06 2.01
N ALA A 7 13.28 -51.59 3.14
CA ALA A 7 12.28 -50.54 3.18
C ALA A 7 12.97 -49.22 2.90
N ALA A 8 12.76 -48.67 1.71
CA ALA A 8 13.17 -47.28 1.40
C ALA A 8 12.24 -46.30 2.15
N LEU A 9 12.77 -45.64 3.16
CA LEU A 9 12.09 -44.54 3.82
C LEU A 9 12.11 -43.33 2.85
N LEU A 10 10.99 -43.06 2.18
CA LEU A 10 10.74 -41.82 1.48
C LEU A 10 10.54 -40.72 2.54
N VAL A 11 11.59 -39.97 2.84
CA VAL A 11 11.46 -38.70 3.57
C VAL A 11 10.89 -37.71 2.60
N LEU A 12 9.57 -37.54 2.61
CA LEU A 12 8.90 -36.41 2.01
C LEU A 12 9.31 -35.18 2.84
N PHE A 13 10.29 -34.42 2.34
CA PHE A 13 10.39 -33.03 2.71
C PHE A 13 9.11 -32.34 2.22
N ALA A 14 8.15 -32.17 3.10
CA ALA A 14 7.12 -31.17 2.91
C ALA A 14 7.86 -29.81 2.91
N LEU A 15 8.24 -29.35 1.72
CA LEU A 15 8.47 -27.93 1.49
C LEU A 15 7.14 -27.27 1.87
N GLY A 16 7.08 -26.67 3.06
CA GLY A 16 5.93 -25.91 3.51
C GLY A 16 5.59 -24.93 2.39
N ALA A 17 4.43 -25.12 1.78
CA ALA A 17 3.90 -24.16 0.83
C ALA A 17 3.81 -22.84 1.59
N ARG A 18 4.66 -21.87 1.24
CA ARG A 18 4.61 -20.51 1.76
C ARG A 18 3.20 -19.99 1.50
N ALA A 19 2.41 -19.94 2.53
CA ALA A 19 0.98 -19.68 2.38
C ALA A 19 0.74 -18.19 2.40
N GLN A 20 0.80 -17.57 1.21
CA GLN A 20 0.09 -16.31 1.04
C GLN A 20 -1.36 -16.54 1.46
N GLN A 21 -1.91 -15.65 2.24
CA GLN A 21 -3.30 -15.72 2.66
C GLN A 21 -4.16 -14.91 1.71
N LEU A 22 -5.27 -15.49 1.24
CA LEU A 22 -6.33 -14.76 0.56
C LEU A 22 -7.43 -14.47 1.57
N VAL A 23 -7.70 -13.20 1.80
CA VAL A 23 -8.85 -12.72 2.59
C VAL A 23 -9.87 -12.15 1.62
N VAL A 24 -11.12 -12.58 1.75
CA VAL A 24 -12.23 -12.05 0.95
C VAL A 24 -13.15 -11.29 1.89
N ILE A 25 -13.47 -10.04 1.53
CA ILE A 25 -14.31 -9.13 2.29
C ILE A 25 -15.53 -8.79 1.44
N SER A 26 -16.70 -9.25 1.84
CA SER A 26 -17.94 -8.84 1.19
C SER A 26 -18.32 -7.42 1.64
N SER A 27 -18.47 -6.51 0.70
CA SER A 27 -18.61 -5.09 0.98
C SER A 27 -19.87 -4.46 0.39
N PRO A 28 -20.74 -3.90 1.23
CA PRO A 28 -21.83 -3.06 0.76
C PRO A 28 -21.36 -1.74 0.13
N ASN A 29 -20.19 -1.23 0.54
CA ASN A 29 -19.63 0.00 -0.03
C ASN A 29 -19.06 -0.20 -1.45
N LEU A 30 -18.64 -1.42 -1.77
CA LEU A 30 -18.14 -1.76 -3.10
C LEU A 30 -19.19 -2.39 -4.01
N HIS A 31 -20.32 -2.86 -3.43
CA HIS A 31 -21.31 -3.71 -4.10
C HIS A 31 -20.71 -5.00 -4.68
N ALA A 32 -19.59 -5.45 -4.13
CA ALA A 32 -18.79 -6.60 -4.56
C ALA A 32 -17.95 -7.14 -3.40
N ASP A 33 -17.39 -8.32 -3.61
CA ASP A 33 -16.35 -8.84 -2.73
C ASP A 33 -15.00 -8.22 -3.10
N ASP A 34 -14.23 -7.77 -2.11
CA ASP A 34 -12.82 -7.42 -2.26
C ASP A 34 -11.95 -8.63 -1.94
N SER A 35 -10.90 -8.81 -2.72
CA SER A 35 -9.89 -9.84 -2.53
C SER A 35 -8.59 -9.22 -2.06
N VAL A 36 -8.12 -9.61 -0.89
CA VAL A 36 -6.89 -9.10 -0.28
C VAL A 36 -5.86 -10.21 -0.19
N LEU A 37 -4.71 -10.07 -0.85
CA LEU A 37 -3.57 -10.95 -0.60
C LEU A 37 -2.75 -10.43 0.58
N VAL A 38 -2.45 -11.33 1.51
CA VAL A 38 -1.61 -11.02 2.67
C VAL A 38 -0.42 -11.96 2.69
N PHE A 39 0.77 -11.39 2.83
CA PHE A 39 2.04 -12.10 2.92
C PHE A 39 2.62 -11.86 4.31
N ILE A 40 2.67 -12.92 5.11
CA ILE A 40 3.26 -12.87 6.45
C ILE A 40 4.71 -13.33 6.35
N PRO A 41 5.69 -12.59 6.92
CA PRO A 41 7.07 -13.04 6.96
C PRO A 41 7.19 -14.42 7.64
N GLN A 42 7.92 -15.34 7.03
CA GLN A 42 8.04 -16.73 7.51
C GLN A 42 8.49 -16.84 8.98
N GLN A 43 9.34 -15.93 9.42
CA GLN A 43 9.80 -15.87 10.82
C GLN A 43 8.66 -15.64 11.84
N PHE A 44 7.48 -15.24 11.38
CA PHE A 44 6.31 -14.97 12.21
C PHE A 44 5.18 -15.98 11.99
N GLU A 45 5.18 -16.79 10.92
CA GLU A 45 4.10 -17.73 10.61
C GLU A 45 3.90 -18.78 11.72
N ASP A 46 4.98 -19.40 12.18
CA ASP A 46 4.92 -20.50 13.14
C ASP A 46 4.45 -20.09 14.54
N ASN A 47 4.50 -18.82 14.85
CA ASN A 47 4.17 -18.27 16.18
C ASN A 47 3.16 -17.12 16.12
N TYR A 48 2.49 -16.91 14.98
CA TYR A 48 1.63 -15.73 14.82
C TYR A 48 0.48 -15.75 15.83
N SER A 49 -0.22 -16.90 15.99
CA SER A 49 -1.28 -17.08 16.99
C SER A 49 -0.76 -17.05 18.43
N ASP A 50 0.44 -17.59 18.67
CA ASP A 50 1.01 -17.70 20.01
C ASP A 50 1.59 -16.36 20.50
N ARG A 51 2.10 -15.52 19.60
CA ARG A 51 2.57 -14.16 19.90
C ARG A 51 1.47 -13.25 20.45
N TYR A 52 0.23 -13.52 20.07
CA TYR A 52 -0.94 -12.74 20.46
C TYR A 52 -1.80 -13.44 21.53
N CYS A 53 -1.25 -14.46 22.21
CA CYS A 53 -1.86 -15.06 23.38
C CYS A 53 -1.68 -14.11 24.58
N VAL A 54 -2.71 -13.30 24.84
CA VAL A 54 -2.75 -12.30 25.92
C VAL A 54 -2.52 -12.94 27.31
N ASP A 55 -2.86 -14.23 27.45
CA ASP A 55 -2.80 -14.95 28.73
C ASP A 55 -1.39 -15.44 29.10
N CYS A 56 -0.44 -15.46 28.16
CA CYS A 56 0.86 -16.11 28.37
C CYS A 56 2.05 -15.18 28.57
N CYS A 57 2.10 -13.98 27.94
CA CYS A 57 3.35 -13.22 27.80
C CYS A 57 3.24 -11.69 27.86
N GLY A 58 2.09 -11.10 28.16
CA GLY A 58 1.87 -9.66 28.07
C GLY A 58 1.45 -9.21 26.66
N GLU A 59 1.36 -7.90 26.42
CA GLU A 59 0.99 -7.38 25.10
C GLU A 59 2.05 -7.77 24.05
N PRO A 60 1.65 -8.42 22.95
CA PRO A 60 2.59 -8.83 21.90
C PRO A 60 3.19 -7.60 21.20
N ASP A 61 4.46 -7.71 20.80
CA ASP A 61 5.08 -6.69 19.96
C ASP A 61 4.52 -6.78 18.54
N PRO A 62 3.74 -5.78 18.07
CA PRO A 62 3.09 -5.84 16.77
C PRO A 62 4.11 -5.95 15.62
N VAL A 63 3.84 -6.83 14.67
CA VAL A 63 4.66 -6.95 13.45
C VAL A 63 4.41 -5.72 12.57
N PRO A 64 5.45 -5.12 11.98
CA PRO A 64 5.26 -4.03 11.03
C PRO A 64 4.41 -4.46 9.83
N ALA A 65 3.55 -3.58 9.34
CA ALA A 65 2.67 -3.88 8.22
C ALA A 65 2.74 -2.80 7.14
N LEU A 66 2.60 -3.22 5.89
CA LEU A 66 2.57 -2.37 4.71
C LEU A 66 1.34 -2.65 3.85
N PHE A 67 0.45 -1.68 3.70
CA PHE A 67 -0.54 -1.69 2.63
C PHE A 67 0.16 -1.32 1.31
N LEU A 68 0.06 -2.21 0.31
CA LEU A 68 0.75 -2.09 -0.97
C LEU A 68 -0.26 -2.07 -2.11
N LEU A 69 -0.56 -0.86 -2.63
CA LEU A 69 -1.62 -0.61 -3.59
C LEU A 69 -1.13 -0.76 -5.04
N HIS A 70 -1.97 -1.37 -5.91
CA HIS A 70 -1.68 -1.53 -7.33
C HIS A 70 -2.11 -0.31 -8.16
N GLY A 71 -1.75 -0.31 -9.46
CA GLY A 71 -2.08 0.77 -10.40
C GLY A 71 -3.39 0.55 -11.15
N TRP A 72 -3.73 1.53 -12.01
CA TRP A 72 -4.88 1.45 -12.91
C TRP A 72 -4.82 0.20 -13.80
N SER A 73 -5.96 -0.37 -14.11
CA SER A 73 -6.15 -1.62 -14.85
C SER A 73 -5.60 -2.88 -14.17
N GLY A 74 -5.16 -2.77 -12.94
CA GLY A 74 -4.60 -3.87 -12.16
C GLY A 74 -5.60 -4.60 -11.28
N CYS A 75 -5.05 -5.39 -10.36
CA CYS A 75 -5.82 -6.09 -9.32
C CYS A 75 -4.90 -6.46 -8.13
N TYR A 76 -5.49 -6.98 -7.05
CA TYR A 76 -4.78 -7.44 -5.85
C TYR A 76 -3.60 -8.40 -6.10
N ARG A 77 -3.53 -9.04 -7.27
CA ARG A 77 -2.46 -9.98 -7.64
C ARG A 77 -1.27 -9.35 -8.35
N ASP A 78 -1.37 -8.09 -8.78
CA ASP A 78 -0.38 -7.47 -9.67
C ASP A 78 1.03 -7.49 -9.08
N TRP A 79 1.19 -7.10 -7.84
CA TRP A 79 2.47 -7.13 -7.19
C TRP A 79 3.09 -8.52 -7.17
N ARG A 80 2.30 -9.56 -6.80
CA ARG A 80 2.74 -10.95 -6.82
C ARG A 80 3.06 -11.46 -8.23
N ASN A 81 2.33 -10.99 -9.24
CA ASN A 81 2.54 -11.42 -10.61
C ASN A 81 3.87 -10.91 -11.19
N HIS A 82 4.42 -9.82 -10.64
CA HIS A 82 5.65 -9.19 -11.11
C HIS A 82 6.85 -9.43 -10.18
N TYR A 83 6.61 -9.71 -8.90
CA TYR A 83 7.67 -9.90 -7.90
C TYR A 83 7.30 -11.00 -6.90
N ASP A 84 8.31 -11.67 -6.36
CA ASP A 84 8.12 -12.56 -5.21
C ASP A 84 7.88 -11.73 -3.95
N ILE A 85 6.61 -11.38 -3.69
CA ILE A 85 6.23 -10.55 -2.55
C ILE A 85 6.38 -11.30 -1.23
N GLN A 86 6.33 -12.65 -1.23
CA GLN A 86 6.66 -13.41 -0.03
C GLN A 86 8.13 -13.23 0.35
N GLN A 87 9.04 -13.31 -0.62
CA GLN A 87 10.45 -13.02 -0.37
C GLN A 87 10.65 -11.58 0.13
N VAL A 88 9.93 -10.61 -0.45
CA VAL A 88 9.98 -9.20 0.01
C VAL A 88 9.50 -9.08 1.45
N ALA A 89 8.44 -9.77 1.84
CA ALA A 89 7.95 -9.81 3.22
C ALA A 89 9.00 -10.44 4.17
N ASP A 90 9.57 -11.59 3.79
CA ASP A 90 10.59 -12.29 4.56
C ASP A 90 11.85 -11.44 4.80
N GLU A 91 12.33 -10.76 3.75
CA GLU A 91 13.53 -9.92 3.81
C GLU A 91 13.32 -8.61 4.59
N SER A 92 12.13 -8.02 4.47
CA SER A 92 11.83 -6.74 5.13
C SER A 92 11.29 -6.89 6.55
N GLY A 93 10.70 -8.04 6.87
CA GLY A 93 10.02 -8.28 8.15
C GLY A 93 8.65 -7.61 8.25
N PHE A 94 8.08 -7.13 7.12
CA PHE A 94 6.75 -6.52 7.07
C PHE A 94 5.67 -7.53 6.65
N ILE A 95 4.53 -7.51 7.32
CA ILE A 95 3.31 -8.08 6.74
C ILE A 95 2.92 -7.20 5.55
N ILE A 96 2.82 -7.77 4.34
CA ILE A 96 2.43 -7.02 3.14
C ILE A 96 0.98 -7.34 2.81
N ILE A 97 0.14 -6.30 2.71
CA ILE A 97 -1.30 -6.37 2.49
C ILE A 97 -1.62 -5.73 1.14
N CYS A 98 -2.07 -6.53 0.17
CA CYS A 98 -2.38 -6.09 -1.18
C CYS A 98 -3.90 -6.20 -1.42
N PRO A 99 -4.68 -5.15 -1.17
CA PRO A 99 -6.12 -5.14 -1.47
C PRO A 99 -6.37 -4.94 -2.97
N ASP A 100 -7.58 -5.28 -3.43
CA ASP A 100 -8.03 -4.97 -4.77
C ASP A 100 -8.53 -3.52 -4.86
N GLY A 101 -7.83 -2.71 -5.65
CA GLY A 101 -8.29 -1.37 -6.02
C GLY A 101 -9.20 -1.41 -7.24
N PHE A 102 -9.63 -2.58 -7.70
CA PHE A 102 -10.35 -2.80 -8.94
C PHE A 102 -9.67 -2.16 -10.16
N TYR A 103 -10.30 -2.22 -11.30
CA TYR A 103 -9.70 -1.72 -12.54
C TYR A 103 -9.37 -0.23 -12.49
N ASP A 104 -10.25 0.60 -11.90
CA ASP A 104 -10.18 2.05 -11.95
C ASP A 104 -10.87 2.77 -10.77
N SER A 105 -10.87 2.19 -9.57
CA SER A 105 -11.47 2.82 -8.38
C SER A 105 -10.77 4.11 -7.94
N TRP A 106 -9.51 4.30 -8.34
CA TRP A 106 -8.66 5.40 -7.88
C TRP A 106 -8.56 5.51 -6.34
N TYR A 107 -9.08 4.50 -5.63
CA TYR A 107 -9.13 4.50 -4.16
C TYR A 107 -9.93 5.68 -3.59
N VAL A 108 -10.93 6.13 -4.33
CA VAL A 108 -11.83 7.24 -3.96
C VAL A 108 -13.27 6.75 -3.79
N ASN A 109 -14.12 7.62 -3.27
CA ASN A 109 -15.57 7.45 -3.34
C ASN A 109 -16.08 8.07 -4.62
N ALA A 110 -16.92 7.34 -5.36
CA ALA A 110 -17.66 7.91 -6.50
C ALA A 110 -18.58 9.04 -6.04
N ASP A 111 -18.79 10.01 -6.91
CA ASP A 111 -19.74 11.12 -6.68
C ASP A 111 -21.19 10.60 -6.55
N ASP A 112 -21.54 9.58 -7.35
CA ASP A 112 -22.80 8.87 -7.19
C ASP A 112 -22.72 7.96 -5.94
N PRO A 113 -23.55 8.19 -4.90
CA PRO A 113 -23.57 7.36 -3.71
C PRO A 113 -23.94 5.89 -3.96
N SER A 114 -24.55 5.59 -5.10
CA SER A 114 -24.84 4.21 -5.54
C SER A 114 -23.67 3.57 -6.27
N GLY A 115 -22.63 4.33 -6.59
CA GLY A 115 -21.40 3.84 -7.17
C GLY A 115 -20.43 3.28 -6.10
N MET A 116 -19.28 2.82 -6.56
CA MET A 116 -18.24 2.28 -5.68
C MET A 116 -17.74 3.34 -4.69
N GLN A 117 -17.78 3.03 -3.40
CA GLN A 117 -17.32 3.88 -2.30
C GLN A 117 -16.05 3.28 -1.72
N TRP A 118 -14.93 3.28 -2.48
CA TRP A 118 -13.72 2.53 -2.12
C TRP A 118 -13.04 3.09 -0.86
N ARG A 119 -13.04 4.40 -0.68
CA ARG A 119 -12.49 5.04 0.53
C ARG A 119 -13.28 4.64 1.78
N ASP A 120 -14.60 4.61 1.68
CA ASP A 120 -15.48 4.16 2.76
C ASP A 120 -15.27 2.68 3.09
N PHE A 121 -15.07 1.85 2.07
CA PHE A 121 -14.68 0.45 2.24
C PHE A 121 -13.37 0.33 3.02
N PHE A 122 -12.34 1.08 2.62
CA PHE A 122 -11.07 1.08 3.34
C PHE A 122 -11.25 1.46 4.81
N ASP A 123 -11.96 2.55 5.06
CA ASP A 123 -12.10 3.12 6.39
C ASP A 123 -12.97 2.27 7.34
N LYS A 124 -14.06 1.72 6.81
CA LYS A 124 -15.11 1.09 7.62
C LYS A 124 -15.01 -0.43 7.66
N GLU A 125 -14.34 -1.04 6.68
CA GLU A 125 -14.34 -2.49 6.50
C GLU A 125 -12.92 -3.06 6.41
N LEU A 126 -12.10 -2.66 5.43
CA LEU A 126 -10.78 -3.24 5.19
C LEU A 126 -9.82 -2.98 6.35
N TYR A 127 -9.55 -1.71 6.66
CA TYR A 127 -8.58 -1.36 7.71
C TYR A 127 -8.96 -1.92 9.08
N PRO A 128 -10.21 -1.82 9.55
CA PRO A 128 -10.63 -2.42 10.83
C PRO A 128 -10.43 -3.94 10.86
N GLN A 129 -10.81 -4.66 9.79
CA GLN A 129 -10.65 -6.12 9.74
C GLN A 129 -9.18 -6.53 9.71
N MET A 130 -8.34 -5.83 8.92
CA MET A 130 -6.90 -6.10 8.91
C MET A 130 -6.27 -5.78 10.26
N LYS A 131 -6.68 -4.68 10.90
CA LYS A 131 -6.19 -4.29 12.23
C LYS A 131 -6.51 -5.35 13.27
N GLU A 132 -7.73 -5.84 13.31
CA GLU A 132 -8.14 -6.91 14.23
C GLU A 132 -7.42 -8.21 13.93
N LYS A 133 -7.44 -8.65 12.67
CA LYS A 133 -6.89 -9.95 12.26
C LYS A 133 -5.37 -10.04 12.40
N TYR A 134 -4.66 -8.96 12.11
CA TYR A 134 -3.19 -8.91 12.09
C TYR A 134 -2.61 -8.01 13.17
N TYR A 135 -3.41 -7.57 14.13
CA TYR A 135 -3.02 -6.73 15.27
C TYR A 135 -2.21 -5.50 14.85
N LEU A 136 -2.69 -4.79 13.81
CA LEU A 136 -1.96 -3.66 13.28
C LEU A 136 -1.84 -2.53 14.30
N ASN A 137 -0.61 -2.06 14.48
CA ASN A 137 -0.33 -0.87 15.29
C ASN A 137 -0.05 0.32 14.35
N PRO A 138 -0.76 1.45 14.49
CA PRO A 138 -0.54 2.64 13.66
C PRO A 138 0.92 3.10 13.60
N GLU A 139 1.68 2.98 14.70
CA GLU A 139 3.10 3.36 14.76
C GLU A 139 4.04 2.36 14.05
N LYS A 140 3.50 1.22 13.59
CA LYS A 140 4.19 0.20 12.80
C LYS A 140 3.47 -0.13 11.49
N THR A 141 2.46 0.67 11.12
CA THR A 141 1.69 0.49 9.87
C THR A 141 2.08 1.55 8.85
N PHE A 142 2.35 1.10 7.64
CA PHE A 142 2.78 1.92 6.50
C PHE A 142 1.84 1.70 5.33
N ILE A 143 1.84 2.64 4.38
CA ILE A 143 1.10 2.51 3.13
C ILE A 143 1.92 3.05 1.97
N THR A 144 1.93 2.34 0.84
CA THR A 144 2.51 2.82 -0.42
C THR A 144 1.81 2.17 -1.62
N GLY A 145 2.06 2.68 -2.81
CA GLY A 145 1.52 2.11 -4.03
C GLY A 145 2.13 2.72 -5.27
N LEU A 146 1.83 2.15 -6.43
CA LEU A 146 2.29 2.62 -7.73
C LEU A 146 1.17 3.35 -8.50
N SER A 147 1.51 4.40 -9.25
CA SER A 147 0.58 5.08 -10.16
C SER A 147 -0.75 5.47 -9.50
N MET A 148 -1.90 4.92 -9.92
CA MET A 148 -3.20 5.05 -9.23
C MET A 148 -3.09 4.66 -7.74
N GLY A 149 -2.35 3.60 -7.42
CA GLY A 149 -2.11 3.19 -6.03
C GLY A 149 -1.23 4.17 -5.24
N GLY A 150 -0.31 4.87 -5.91
CA GLY A 150 0.46 5.95 -5.31
C GLY A 150 -0.42 7.16 -4.95
N HIS A 151 -1.38 7.50 -5.80
CA HIS A 151 -2.45 8.45 -5.51
C HIS A 151 -3.27 8.00 -4.30
N GLY A 152 -3.77 6.75 -4.33
CA GLY A 152 -4.57 6.19 -3.24
C GLY A 152 -3.83 6.18 -1.91
N ALA A 153 -2.58 5.71 -1.89
CA ALA A 153 -1.77 5.61 -0.68
C ALA A 153 -1.57 6.97 0.02
N ILE A 154 -1.21 8.00 -0.74
CA ILE A 154 -1.06 9.35 -0.18
C ILE A 154 -2.40 9.92 0.27
N ASN A 155 -3.48 9.76 -0.50
CA ASN A 155 -4.78 10.29 -0.10
C ASN A 155 -5.34 9.60 1.16
N LEU A 156 -5.23 8.28 1.27
CA LEU A 156 -5.63 7.54 2.47
C LEU A 156 -4.81 7.96 3.71
N PHE A 157 -3.51 8.21 3.52
CA PHE A 157 -2.68 8.78 4.58
C PHE A 157 -3.15 10.20 4.96
N LEU A 158 -3.42 11.05 3.98
CA LEU A 158 -3.88 12.43 4.23
C LEU A 158 -5.31 12.48 4.81
N ASP A 159 -6.13 11.45 4.61
CA ASP A 159 -7.44 11.37 5.25
C ASP A 159 -7.33 11.19 6.76
N ASP A 160 -6.44 10.31 7.20
CA ASP A 160 -6.16 10.07 8.61
C ASP A 160 -4.67 9.71 8.83
N PRO A 161 -3.79 10.71 8.99
CA PRO A 161 -2.37 10.45 9.25
C PRO A 161 -2.10 9.64 10.52
N ALA A 162 -3.05 9.62 11.47
CA ALA A 162 -2.87 8.86 12.71
C ALA A 162 -2.87 7.34 12.51
N ARG A 163 -3.40 6.84 11.39
CA ARG A 163 -3.43 5.40 11.06
C ARG A 163 -2.09 4.83 10.62
N PHE A 164 -1.16 5.68 10.19
CA PHE A 164 0.08 5.24 9.57
C PHE A 164 1.29 5.90 10.22
N ARG A 165 2.39 5.17 10.30
CA ARG A 165 3.68 5.70 10.71
C ARG A 165 4.28 6.60 9.63
N ALA A 166 4.16 6.18 8.37
CA ALA A 166 4.55 6.94 7.19
C ALA A 166 3.79 6.44 5.96
N ALA A 167 3.82 7.21 4.87
CA ALA A 167 3.26 6.84 3.58
C ALA A 167 4.25 6.99 2.44
N GLY A 168 3.95 6.38 1.28
CA GLY A 168 4.78 6.53 0.09
C GLY A 168 3.98 6.54 -1.21
N SER A 169 4.63 7.00 -2.27
CA SER A 169 4.09 7.01 -3.63
C SER A 169 5.18 6.71 -4.65
N MET A 170 4.96 5.72 -5.48
CA MET A 170 5.85 5.34 -6.59
C MET A 170 5.20 5.77 -7.91
N SER A 171 5.73 6.79 -8.56
CA SER A 171 5.14 7.37 -9.79
C SER A 171 3.64 7.65 -9.64
N GLY A 172 3.20 8.17 -8.48
CA GLY A 172 1.79 8.40 -8.20
C GLY A 172 1.21 9.58 -8.98
N VAL A 173 -0.08 9.49 -9.33
CA VAL A 173 -0.83 10.62 -9.90
C VAL A 173 -1.25 11.56 -8.76
N LEU A 174 -0.28 12.32 -8.23
CA LEU A 174 -0.49 13.17 -7.05
C LEU A 174 -1.24 14.47 -7.35
N ASP A 175 -1.43 14.76 -8.64
CA ASP A 175 -2.32 15.80 -9.15
C ASP A 175 -3.17 15.21 -10.28
N LEU A 176 -4.47 15.07 -10.07
CA LEU A 176 -5.39 14.49 -11.04
C LEU A 176 -5.58 15.36 -12.30
N ALA A 177 -5.13 16.62 -12.27
CA ALA A 177 -5.10 17.45 -13.47
C ALA A 177 -4.24 16.84 -14.59
N TYR A 178 -3.22 16.05 -14.27
CA TYR A 178 -2.41 15.35 -15.27
C TYR A 178 -3.19 14.30 -16.08
N GLU A 179 -4.29 13.79 -15.56
CA GLU A 179 -5.14 12.81 -16.24
C GLU A 179 -6.31 13.41 -17.02
N HIS A 180 -6.67 14.66 -16.77
CA HIS A 180 -7.77 15.34 -17.48
C HIS A 180 -9.07 14.52 -17.52
N GLY A 181 -9.45 13.88 -16.41
CA GLY A 181 -10.64 13.02 -16.33
C GLY A 181 -10.54 11.67 -17.04
N ARG A 182 -9.39 11.33 -17.60
CA ARG A 182 -9.14 10.03 -18.25
C ARG A 182 -9.10 8.87 -17.25
N LEU A 183 -8.90 7.66 -17.74
CA LEU A 183 -8.66 6.43 -16.95
C LEU A 183 -9.78 6.15 -15.93
N GLY A 184 -11.04 6.42 -16.29
CA GLY A 184 -12.22 6.20 -15.44
C GLY A 184 -12.56 7.37 -14.51
N LEU A 185 -11.67 8.34 -14.28
CA LEU A 185 -11.86 9.45 -13.34
C LEU A 185 -13.13 10.26 -13.60
N ALA A 186 -13.46 10.56 -14.86
CA ALA A 186 -14.68 11.31 -15.17
C ALA A 186 -15.96 10.53 -14.79
N GLY A 187 -15.93 9.20 -14.81
CA GLY A 187 -17.04 8.35 -14.36
C GLY A 187 -17.19 8.33 -12.84
N LEU A 188 -16.08 8.52 -12.10
CA LEU A 188 -16.08 8.54 -10.63
C LEU A 188 -16.36 9.92 -10.06
N LEU A 189 -15.71 10.95 -10.61
CA LEU A 189 -15.66 12.29 -10.04
C LEU A 189 -16.43 13.35 -10.87
N GLY A 190 -17.16 12.90 -11.88
CA GLY A 190 -17.84 13.79 -12.83
C GLY A 190 -16.90 14.39 -13.90
N PRO A 191 -17.46 15.16 -14.85
CA PRO A 191 -16.71 15.73 -15.97
C PRO A 191 -15.57 16.65 -15.50
N TYR A 192 -14.35 16.42 -16.03
CA TYR A 192 -13.18 17.23 -15.69
C TYR A 192 -13.28 18.69 -16.19
N ASP A 193 -13.85 18.87 -17.40
CA ASP A 193 -13.97 20.20 -18.05
C ASP A 193 -15.14 21.04 -17.52
N ASP A 194 -15.93 20.54 -16.57
CA ASP A 194 -16.97 21.34 -15.92
C ASP A 194 -16.36 22.29 -14.88
N PRO A 195 -16.40 23.61 -15.07
CA PRO A 195 -15.84 24.57 -14.12
C PRO A 195 -16.48 24.52 -12.73
N ALA A 196 -17.70 23.99 -12.61
CA ALA A 196 -18.38 23.81 -11.34
C ALA A 196 -17.89 22.59 -10.58
N ASN A 197 -17.32 21.60 -11.29
CA ASN A 197 -16.80 20.38 -10.67
C ASN A 197 -15.45 20.66 -9.99
N LYS A 198 -15.41 20.56 -8.67
CA LYS A 198 -14.17 20.69 -7.86
C LYS A 198 -13.59 19.36 -7.43
N ARG A 199 -14.27 18.24 -7.69
CA ARG A 199 -13.89 16.92 -7.20
C ARG A 199 -12.49 16.48 -7.61
N HIS A 200 -12.09 16.72 -8.85
CA HIS A 200 -10.73 16.39 -9.30
C HIS A 200 -9.65 17.16 -8.52
N ALA A 201 -9.89 18.42 -8.21
CA ALA A 201 -8.96 19.22 -7.42
C ALA A 201 -8.97 18.81 -5.94
N GLU A 202 -10.14 18.51 -5.38
CA GLU A 202 -10.31 18.04 -4.00
C GLU A 202 -9.68 16.67 -3.75
N GLU A 203 -9.67 15.79 -4.75
CA GLU A 203 -9.03 14.47 -4.69
C GLU A 203 -7.55 14.49 -5.10
N SER A 204 -7.04 15.59 -5.65
CA SER A 204 -5.60 15.74 -5.93
C SER A 204 -4.81 15.87 -4.63
N ALA A 205 -3.91 14.93 -4.37
CA ALA A 205 -3.11 14.88 -3.14
C ALA A 205 -2.32 16.16 -2.89
N VAL A 206 -1.83 16.81 -3.95
CA VAL A 206 -1.08 18.09 -3.89
C VAL A 206 -1.87 19.20 -3.21
N ASN A 207 -3.20 19.19 -3.31
CA ASN A 207 -4.10 20.17 -2.68
C ASN A 207 -4.48 19.83 -1.24
N ARG A 208 -4.05 18.67 -0.73
CA ARG A 208 -4.47 18.11 0.56
C ARG A 208 -3.33 18.00 1.57
N ILE A 209 -2.11 18.38 1.20
CA ILE A 209 -0.88 18.20 1.98
C ILE A 209 -0.98 18.85 3.37
N GLU A 210 -1.73 19.95 3.52
CA GLU A 210 -1.93 20.60 4.82
C GLU A 210 -2.47 19.69 5.91
N ARG A 211 -3.15 18.59 5.55
CA ARG A 211 -3.65 17.58 6.49
C ARG A 211 -2.53 16.81 7.20
N ALA A 212 -1.33 16.75 6.62
CA ALA A 212 -0.16 16.16 7.24
C ALA A 212 0.70 17.19 8.02
N LYS A 213 0.34 18.48 7.96
CA LYS A 213 1.07 19.53 8.68
C LYS A 213 1.04 19.26 10.18
N ASP A 214 2.15 19.53 10.85
CA ASP A 214 2.32 19.40 12.29
C ASP A 214 2.16 17.95 12.84
N THR A 215 2.00 16.96 11.98
CA THR A 215 1.94 15.55 12.39
C THR A 215 3.34 14.95 12.64
N GLY A 216 4.37 15.56 12.08
CA GLY A 216 5.75 15.01 12.10
C GLY A 216 5.93 13.74 11.26
N LYS A 217 4.88 13.30 10.55
CA LYS A 217 4.90 12.05 9.77
C LYS A 217 5.46 12.27 8.38
N LEU A 218 6.26 11.30 7.92
CA LEU A 218 7.06 11.39 6.70
C LEU A 218 6.33 10.78 5.50
N MET A 219 6.50 11.40 4.33
CA MET A 219 6.08 10.82 3.05
C MET A 219 7.31 10.53 2.17
N VAL A 220 7.36 9.34 1.54
CA VAL A 220 8.42 8.91 0.61
C VAL A 220 7.88 8.95 -0.81
N ILE A 221 8.36 9.89 -1.61
CA ILE A 221 7.89 10.14 -2.98
C ILE A 221 8.97 9.76 -3.97
N SER A 222 8.71 8.76 -4.81
CA SER A 222 9.65 8.29 -5.84
C SER A 222 9.07 8.38 -7.24
N CYS A 223 9.87 8.86 -8.19
CA CYS A 223 9.50 8.93 -9.60
C CYS A 223 10.72 8.88 -10.51
N GLY A 224 10.59 8.21 -11.65
CA GLY A 224 11.65 8.19 -12.67
C GLY A 224 11.72 9.47 -13.47
N TYR A 225 12.93 9.93 -13.84
CA TYR A 225 13.09 11.16 -14.65
C TYR A 225 12.39 11.13 -16.01
N SER A 226 12.21 9.93 -16.58
CA SER A 226 11.54 9.73 -17.87
C SER A 226 10.09 9.27 -17.73
N ASP A 227 9.52 9.39 -16.53
CA ASP A 227 8.11 9.15 -16.26
C ASP A 227 7.29 10.40 -16.58
N SER A 228 6.15 10.24 -17.25
CA SER A 228 5.24 11.35 -17.57
C SER A 228 4.69 12.05 -16.32
N LEU A 229 4.67 11.37 -15.18
CA LEU A 229 4.21 11.90 -13.89
C LEU A 229 5.33 12.52 -13.05
N PHE A 230 6.56 12.62 -13.58
CA PHE A 230 7.66 13.23 -12.84
C PHE A 230 7.37 14.68 -12.43
N GLY A 231 6.72 15.45 -13.33
CA GLY A 231 6.30 16.82 -13.02
C GLY A 231 5.29 16.91 -11.86
N ALA A 232 4.32 15.99 -11.81
CA ALA A 232 3.35 15.92 -10.72
C ALA A 232 4.02 15.56 -9.38
N SER A 233 4.95 14.61 -9.38
CA SER A 233 5.72 14.22 -8.20
C SER A 233 6.57 15.38 -7.67
N ARG A 234 7.23 16.14 -8.56
CA ARG A 234 8.00 17.33 -8.21
C ARG A 234 7.13 18.44 -7.60
N ALA A 235 6.00 18.75 -8.24
CA ALA A 235 5.07 19.75 -7.75
C ALA A 235 4.54 19.41 -6.33
N PHE A 236 4.29 18.12 -6.09
CA PHE A 236 3.91 17.64 -4.75
C PHE A 236 5.03 17.86 -3.73
N CYS A 237 6.27 17.49 -4.04
CA CYS A 237 7.43 17.69 -3.17
C CYS A 237 7.70 19.18 -2.90
N ASP A 238 7.61 20.03 -3.92
CA ASP A 238 7.76 21.48 -3.78
C ASP A 238 6.68 22.04 -2.85
N ARG A 239 5.44 21.57 -2.97
CA ARG A 239 4.35 21.98 -2.08
C ARG A 239 4.56 21.47 -0.63
N CYS A 240 5.07 20.26 -0.42
CA CYS A 240 5.46 19.79 0.91
C CYS A 240 6.49 20.73 1.55
N LYS A 241 7.51 21.12 0.77
CA LYS A 241 8.56 22.05 1.22
C LYS A 241 7.99 23.42 1.61
N GLU A 242 7.08 23.98 0.79
CA GLU A 242 6.42 25.25 1.09
C GLU A 242 5.62 25.22 2.40
N LEU A 243 4.95 24.11 2.68
CA LEU A 243 4.12 23.93 3.86
C LEU A 243 4.90 23.44 5.09
N GLY A 244 6.18 23.10 4.94
CA GLY A 244 7.00 22.53 6.01
C GLY A 244 6.58 21.10 6.41
N VAL A 245 5.98 20.34 5.47
CA VAL A 245 5.59 18.95 5.70
C VAL A 245 6.77 18.03 5.37
N PRO A 246 7.18 17.10 6.25
CA PRO A 246 8.33 16.24 6.01
C PRO A 246 8.13 15.29 4.83
N TYR A 247 9.12 15.20 3.95
CA TYR A 247 9.12 14.26 2.83
C TYR A 247 10.54 13.83 2.45
N ILE A 248 10.64 12.68 1.80
CA ILE A 248 11.84 12.20 1.09
C ILE A 248 11.49 12.14 -0.39
N GLU A 249 12.28 12.78 -1.22
CA GLU A 249 12.17 12.68 -2.67
C GLU A 249 13.23 11.75 -3.23
N ILE A 250 12.80 10.78 -4.06
CA ILE A 250 13.66 9.84 -4.76
C ILE A 250 13.46 10.05 -6.25
N ALA A 251 14.28 10.89 -6.85
CA ALA A 251 14.33 11.12 -8.29
C ALA A 251 15.49 10.33 -8.89
N SER A 252 15.23 9.43 -9.84
CA SER A 252 16.25 8.55 -10.41
C SER A 252 15.94 8.17 -11.86
N PRO A 253 16.90 7.61 -12.61
CA PRO A 253 16.60 7.10 -13.96
C PRO A 253 15.50 6.05 -13.93
N GLY A 254 14.45 6.24 -14.75
CA GLY A 254 13.31 5.32 -14.82
C GLY A 254 12.15 5.88 -15.62
N THR A 255 11.21 5.01 -15.93
CA THR A 255 9.98 5.30 -16.66
C THR A 255 8.78 4.78 -15.88
N HIS A 256 7.55 5.04 -16.34
CA HIS A 256 6.31 4.48 -15.76
C HIS A 256 6.22 2.97 -16.03
N SER A 257 6.89 2.15 -15.22
CA SER A 257 7.05 0.72 -15.51
C SER A 257 7.27 -0.12 -14.25
N TRP A 258 6.89 -1.40 -14.34
CA TRP A 258 7.12 -2.38 -13.29
C TRP A 258 8.60 -2.48 -12.88
N LYS A 259 9.54 -2.37 -13.84
CA LYS A 259 10.97 -2.36 -13.54
C LYS A 259 11.34 -1.23 -12.57
N TYR A 260 10.78 -0.04 -12.75
CA TYR A 260 11.01 1.08 -11.86
C TYR A 260 10.32 0.86 -10.51
N TRP A 261 9.08 0.41 -10.50
CA TRP A 261 8.33 0.22 -9.27
C TRP A 261 8.90 -0.86 -8.36
N GLY A 262 9.45 -1.95 -8.90
CA GLY A 262 10.16 -2.94 -8.10
C GLY A 262 11.46 -2.41 -7.47
N TYR A 263 12.18 -1.53 -8.18
CA TYR A 263 13.31 -0.80 -7.62
C TYR A 263 12.84 0.17 -6.51
N ALA A 264 11.82 0.96 -6.78
CA ALA A 264 11.28 1.94 -5.84
C ALA A 264 10.71 1.29 -4.58
N LEU A 265 10.03 0.14 -4.69
CA LEU A 265 9.51 -0.59 -3.53
C LEU A 265 10.62 -0.96 -2.53
N LYS A 266 11.79 -1.42 -3.02
CA LYS A 266 12.94 -1.72 -2.17
C LYS A 266 13.44 -0.50 -1.41
N LEU A 267 13.45 0.67 -2.06
CA LEU A 267 13.84 1.93 -1.42
C LEU A 267 12.80 2.38 -0.40
N HIS A 268 11.49 2.27 -0.71
CA HIS A 268 10.43 2.60 0.23
C HIS A 268 10.53 1.74 1.49
N LEU A 269 10.69 0.42 1.35
CA LEU A 269 10.87 -0.50 2.47
C LEU A 269 12.13 -0.18 3.28
N TRP A 270 13.23 0.19 2.62
CA TRP A 270 14.45 0.62 3.30
C TRP A 270 14.23 1.87 4.16
N TYR A 271 13.53 2.89 3.63
CA TYR A 271 13.18 4.08 4.40
C TYR A 271 12.19 3.77 5.52
N PHE A 272 11.17 2.96 5.26
CA PHE A 272 10.18 2.57 6.26
C PHE A 272 10.81 1.80 7.42
N SER A 273 11.76 0.91 7.16
CA SER A 273 12.51 0.22 8.21
C SER A 273 13.32 1.19 9.08
N ARG A 274 13.95 2.21 8.48
CA ARG A 274 14.68 3.24 9.22
C ARG A 274 13.76 4.14 10.04
N ILE A 275 12.62 4.52 9.49
CA ILE A 275 11.58 5.28 10.21
C ILE A 275 11.06 4.46 11.40
N LEU A 276 10.85 3.16 11.20
CA LEU A 276 10.42 2.25 12.25
C LEU A 276 11.44 2.17 13.40
N ASN A 277 12.72 2.15 13.07
CA ASN A 277 13.82 2.07 14.04
C ASN A 277 14.26 3.45 14.59
N GLU A 278 13.54 4.51 14.26
CA GLU A 278 13.84 5.89 14.66
C GLU A 278 15.28 6.33 14.30
N GLU A 279 15.83 5.77 13.22
CA GLU A 279 17.16 6.14 12.76
C GLU A 279 17.18 7.56 12.19
N ASN A 280 18.29 8.28 12.43
CA ASN A 280 18.49 9.59 11.82
C ASN A 280 18.62 9.46 10.30
N LEU A 281 17.67 10.03 9.57
CA LEU A 281 17.64 10.01 8.10
C LEU A 281 18.40 11.18 7.46
N GLY A 282 19.04 12.03 8.28
CA GLY A 282 19.92 13.12 7.80
C GLY A 282 19.20 14.37 7.27
N TYR A 283 17.98 14.61 7.72
CA TYR A 283 17.23 15.86 7.45
C TYR A 283 16.91 16.63 8.71
#